data_bbe84e4f142e09aab7724b2ddf28bee4
#
_entry.id   bbe84e4f142e09aab7724b2ddf28bee4
#
_cell.length_a   1.000
_cell.length_b   1.000
_cell.length_c   1.000
_cell.angle_alpha   90.00
_cell.angle_beta   90.00
_cell.angle_gamma   90.00
#
_symmetry.space_group_name_H-M   'P 1'
#
loop_
_entity.id
_entity.type
_entity.pdbx_description
1 polymer ?
#
loop_
_entity_poly.entity_id
_entity_poly.type
_entity_poly.pdbx_seq_one_letter_code
_entity_poly.pdbx_strand_id
1 'polypeptide(L)'
;MPKIPDLTDPRYLDEVGWFLYHEKYRRDRFGGSYDAERLTYSRLLLEEVVGHLGRDARWTESKTIVSLGCGCTGDLTAFPGAVKIAIDPLLYVYQQLGMLVEDEVGSRTIHLALGAEDLPLLDGCADLVICRNALDHMPNPRLALQEMWRILHPDGALFVSVDIGGAPTPDEPTVFSVESLCDLLRERFEVVTLADNHPPHSGGRLCSVRVVAHKTPRASHLLDKEKILQAYEARLR
;
A
#
# COMPACT_ATOMS: atom_id res chain seq x y z
N MET A 1 -9.93 10.52 -18.79
CA MET A 1 -9.12 11.36 -17.90
C MET A 1 -9.32 10.83 -16.49
N PRO A 2 -8.27 10.68 -15.67
CA PRO A 2 -8.46 10.32 -14.27
C PRO A 2 -9.38 11.36 -13.63
N LYS A 3 -10.33 10.89 -12.81
CA LYS A 3 -11.23 11.77 -12.07
C LYS A 3 -10.40 12.49 -11.00
N ILE A 4 -10.26 13.80 -11.14
CA ILE A 4 -9.56 14.60 -10.11
C ILE A 4 -10.41 14.50 -8.84
N PRO A 5 -9.83 14.13 -7.68
CA PRO A 5 -10.52 14.13 -6.42
C PRO A 5 -11.12 15.51 -6.11
N ASP A 6 -12.31 15.52 -5.60
CA ASP A 6 -12.96 16.75 -5.16
C ASP A 6 -12.37 17.17 -3.80
N LEU A 7 -11.48 18.17 -3.83
CA LEU A 7 -10.84 18.69 -2.62
C LEU A 7 -11.80 19.44 -1.67
N THR A 8 -13.11 19.55 -2.01
CA THR A 8 -14.12 19.98 -1.05
C THR A 8 -14.65 18.81 -0.21
N ASP A 9 -14.35 17.56 -0.60
CA ASP A 9 -14.61 16.38 0.22
C ASP A 9 -13.69 16.42 1.45
N PRO A 10 -14.23 16.43 2.69
CA PRO A 10 -13.42 16.51 3.91
C PRO A 10 -12.31 15.47 3.99
N ARG A 11 -12.52 14.27 3.47
CA ARG A 11 -11.51 13.19 3.45
C ARG A 11 -10.23 13.62 2.74
N TYR A 12 -10.37 14.17 1.54
CA TYR A 12 -9.22 14.58 0.74
C TYR A 12 -8.64 15.92 1.22
N LEU A 13 -9.48 16.81 1.73
CA LEU A 13 -9.02 18.09 2.27
C LEU A 13 -8.17 17.88 3.52
N ASP A 14 -8.62 17.03 4.43
CA ASP A 14 -7.92 16.74 5.68
C ASP A 14 -6.57 16.06 5.40
N GLU A 15 -6.53 15.07 4.51
CA GLU A 15 -5.32 14.37 4.10
C GLU A 15 -4.28 15.32 3.46
N VAL A 16 -4.68 16.09 2.45
CA VAL A 16 -3.78 17.07 1.80
C VAL A 16 -3.36 18.16 2.77
N GLY A 17 -4.29 18.63 3.60
CA GLY A 17 -4.03 19.65 4.62
C GLY A 17 -3.02 19.18 5.66
N TRP A 18 -3.10 17.91 6.09
CA TRP A 18 -2.16 17.30 7.01
C TRP A 18 -0.73 17.32 6.44
N PHE A 19 -0.53 16.87 5.21
CA PHE A 19 0.79 16.89 4.57
C PHE A 19 1.35 18.31 4.42
N LEU A 20 0.53 19.27 3.96
CA LEU A 20 0.96 20.67 3.80
C LEU A 20 1.31 21.32 5.14
N TYR A 21 0.52 21.03 6.19
CA TYR A 21 0.80 21.52 7.54
C TYR A 21 2.14 20.97 8.07
N HIS A 22 2.35 19.67 7.92
CA HIS A 22 3.60 19.03 8.36
C HIS A 22 4.81 19.50 7.56
N GLU A 23 4.69 19.69 6.24
CA GLU A 23 5.75 20.26 5.42
C GLU A 23 6.14 21.66 5.93
N LYS A 24 5.15 22.54 6.14
CA LYS A 24 5.38 23.89 6.64
C LYS A 24 6.03 23.87 8.03
N TYR A 25 5.45 23.11 8.97
CA TYR A 25 5.92 23.02 10.35
C TYR A 25 7.36 22.52 10.45
N ARG A 26 7.74 21.55 9.63
CA ARG A 26 9.09 20.97 9.63
C ARG A 26 10.10 21.93 9.00
N ARG A 27 9.74 22.61 7.90
CA ARG A 27 10.59 23.69 7.34
C ARG A 27 10.86 24.76 8.37
N ASP A 28 9.82 25.25 9.05
CA ASP A 28 9.93 26.35 10.00
C ASP A 28 10.73 25.95 11.25
N ARG A 29 10.59 24.72 11.73
CA ARG A 29 11.18 24.29 13.00
C ARG A 29 12.58 23.69 12.88
N PHE A 30 12.86 22.97 11.81
CA PHE A 30 14.09 22.19 11.68
C PHE A 30 15.02 22.68 10.57
N GLY A 31 14.64 23.69 9.80
CA GLY A 31 15.45 24.25 8.70
C GLY A 31 15.88 23.24 7.66
N GLY A 32 15.23 22.06 7.65
CA GLY A 32 15.59 20.92 6.82
C GLY A 32 14.84 20.87 5.49
N SER A 33 15.41 20.17 4.53
CA SER A 33 14.72 19.79 3.33
C SER A 33 13.72 18.67 3.67
N TYR A 34 12.45 18.88 3.34
CA TYR A 34 11.41 17.86 3.47
C TYR A 34 11.72 16.61 2.61
N ASP A 35 12.43 16.80 1.49
CA ASP A 35 12.85 15.71 0.62
C ASP A 35 13.87 14.79 1.29
N ALA A 36 14.86 15.33 2.01
CA ALA A 36 15.84 14.53 2.76
C ALA A 36 15.18 13.68 3.85
N GLU A 37 14.14 14.20 4.48
CA GLU A 37 13.37 13.46 5.46
C GLU A 37 12.56 12.31 4.83
N ARG A 38 11.93 12.55 3.69
CA ARG A 38 11.19 11.52 2.95
C ARG A 38 12.10 10.40 2.46
N LEU A 39 13.29 10.74 1.96
CA LEU A 39 14.30 9.74 1.60
C LEU A 39 14.70 8.89 2.81
N THR A 40 14.92 9.51 3.95
CA THR A 40 15.19 8.79 5.20
C THR A 40 14.02 7.87 5.56
N TYR A 41 12.81 8.36 5.39
CA TYR A 41 11.59 7.60 5.67
C TYR A 41 11.44 6.38 4.76
N SER A 42 11.72 6.51 3.47
CA SER A 42 11.72 5.39 2.51
C SER A 42 12.80 4.35 2.84
N ARG A 43 13.99 4.77 3.27
CA ARG A 43 15.05 3.86 3.72
C ARG A 43 14.63 3.08 4.96
N LEU A 44 14.05 3.74 5.95
CA LEU A 44 13.53 3.08 7.15
C LEU A 44 12.40 2.10 6.81
N LEU A 45 11.52 2.46 5.88
CA LEU A 45 10.48 1.55 5.41
C LEU A 45 11.07 0.32 4.71
N LEU A 46 12.07 0.50 3.85
CA LEU A 46 12.77 -0.61 3.21
C LEU A 46 13.37 -1.55 4.27
N GLU A 47 14.12 -1.01 5.24
CA GLU A 47 14.72 -1.78 6.32
C GLU A 47 13.66 -2.52 7.15
N GLU A 48 12.56 -1.86 7.48
CA GLU A 48 11.44 -2.44 8.21
C GLU A 48 10.81 -3.60 7.44
N VAL A 49 10.46 -3.38 6.17
CA VAL A 49 9.81 -4.39 5.32
C VAL A 49 10.70 -5.61 5.14
N VAL A 50 11.97 -5.41 4.73
CA VAL A 50 12.86 -6.56 4.48
C VAL A 50 13.23 -7.26 5.78
N GLY A 51 13.35 -6.53 6.89
CA GLY A 51 13.57 -7.09 8.23
C GLY A 51 12.44 -8.04 8.65
N HIS A 52 11.19 -7.61 8.52
CA HIS A 52 10.03 -8.46 8.80
C HIS A 52 9.91 -9.67 7.86
N LEU A 53 10.40 -9.55 6.62
CA LEU A 53 10.46 -10.64 5.65
C LEU A 53 11.66 -11.60 5.89
N GLY A 54 12.56 -11.29 6.81
CA GLY A 54 13.82 -12.04 7.01
C GLY A 54 14.72 -11.98 5.77
N ARG A 55 14.72 -10.85 5.07
CA ARG A 55 15.47 -10.59 3.82
C ARG A 55 16.43 -9.42 4.01
N ASP A 56 17.27 -9.17 3.02
CA ASP A 56 18.04 -7.94 2.87
C ASP A 56 17.49 -7.07 1.72
N ALA A 57 17.96 -5.84 1.61
CA ALA A 57 17.48 -4.89 0.59
C ALA A 57 17.71 -5.39 -0.85
N ARG A 58 18.77 -6.20 -1.09
CA ARG A 58 19.08 -6.76 -2.41
C ARG A 58 18.00 -7.72 -2.90
N TRP A 59 17.24 -8.33 -1.98
CA TRP A 59 16.11 -9.17 -2.36
C TRP A 59 15.12 -8.41 -3.24
N THR A 60 14.98 -7.09 -3.07
CA THR A 60 14.04 -6.25 -3.83
C THR A 60 14.53 -5.90 -5.24
N GLU A 61 15.83 -6.02 -5.57
CA GLU A 61 16.43 -5.55 -6.83
C GLU A 61 15.76 -6.10 -8.10
N SER A 62 15.32 -7.37 -8.06
CA SER A 62 14.66 -8.02 -9.20
C SER A 62 13.13 -8.04 -9.09
N LYS A 63 12.54 -7.32 -8.13
CA LYS A 63 11.13 -7.43 -7.74
C LYS A 63 10.27 -6.34 -8.36
N THR A 64 9.01 -6.70 -8.60
CA THR A 64 7.93 -5.76 -8.83
C THR A 64 7.30 -5.40 -7.49
N ILE A 65 7.39 -4.13 -7.11
CA ILE A 65 6.93 -3.61 -5.82
C ILE A 65 5.79 -2.63 -6.06
N VAL A 66 4.68 -2.84 -5.38
CA VAL A 66 3.50 -1.96 -5.45
C VAL A 66 3.24 -1.37 -4.07
N SER A 67 3.17 -0.04 -3.95
CA SER A 67 2.73 0.68 -2.75
C SER A 67 1.34 1.23 -2.98
N LEU A 68 0.40 0.89 -2.10
CA LEU A 68 -1.01 1.32 -2.12
C LEU A 68 -1.30 2.28 -0.98
N GLY A 69 -1.89 3.43 -1.31
CA GLY A 69 -2.03 4.55 -0.38
C GLY A 69 -0.65 5.14 -0.04
N CYS A 70 0.18 5.35 -1.06
CA CYS A 70 1.57 5.80 -0.87
C CYS A 70 1.67 7.27 -0.43
N GLY A 71 0.59 8.03 -0.50
CA GLY A 71 0.60 9.47 -0.25
C GLY A 71 1.61 10.20 -1.14
N CYS A 72 2.14 11.30 -0.64
CA CYS A 72 3.25 12.03 -1.27
C CYS A 72 4.62 11.67 -0.65
N THR A 73 4.70 10.64 0.20
CA THR A 73 5.87 10.36 1.04
C THR A 73 7.05 9.75 0.29
N GLY A 74 6.84 9.28 -0.94
CA GLY A 74 7.90 8.66 -1.73
C GLY A 74 8.32 7.31 -1.15
N ASP A 75 7.39 6.50 -0.70
CA ASP A 75 7.61 5.19 -0.04
C ASP A 75 8.63 4.31 -0.76
N LEU A 76 8.64 4.34 -2.09
CA LEU A 76 9.48 3.46 -2.90
C LEU A 76 10.79 4.09 -3.38
N THR A 77 11.12 5.33 -3.00
CA THR A 77 12.30 6.04 -3.53
C THR A 77 13.61 5.34 -3.21
N ALA A 78 13.73 4.72 -2.04
CA ALA A 78 14.92 3.97 -1.60
C ALA A 78 14.89 2.48 -1.99
N PHE A 79 13.80 1.99 -2.56
CA PHE A 79 13.72 0.58 -2.97
C PHE A 79 14.44 0.36 -4.31
N PRO A 80 15.39 -0.58 -4.40
CA PRO A 80 16.10 -0.87 -5.64
C PRO A 80 15.31 -1.74 -6.64
N GLY A 81 13.98 -1.84 -6.49
CA GLY A 81 13.11 -2.69 -7.29
C GLY A 81 13.25 -2.52 -8.80
N ALA A 82 13.11 -3.61 -9.54
CA ALA A 82 13.12 -3.59 -11.00
C ALA A 82 11.90 -2.85 -11.59
N VAL A 83 10.74 -3.01 -10.95
CA VAL A 83 9.53 -2.25 -11.25
C VAL A 83 8.96 -1.72 -9.94
N LYS A 84 8.68 -0.43 -9.91
CA LYS A 84 8.08 0.26 -8.76
C LYS A 84 6.80 0.95 -9.18
N ILE A 85 5.69 0.66 -8.51
CA ILE A 85 4.37 1.25 -8.79
C ILE A 85 3.83 1.82 -7.48
N ALA A 86 3.58 3.12 -7.47
CA ALA A 86 2.99 3.85 -6.35
C ALA A 86 1.56 4.28 -6.73
N ILE A 87 0.59 3.93 -5.90
CA ILE A 87 -0.83 4.13 -6.16
C ILE A 87 -1.45 4.89 -5.00
N ASP A 88 -2.09 6.01 -5.32
CA ASP A 88 -2.83 6.82 -4.37
C ASP A 88 -3.82 7.71 -5.13
N PRO A 89 -5.07 7.87 -4.69
CA PRO A 89 -6.04 8.68 -5.39
C PRO A 89 -5.65 10.17 -5.49
N LEU A 90 -4.79 10.66 -4.59
CA LEU A 90 -4.36 12.05 -4.53
C LEU A 90 -3.05 12.34 -5.26
N LEU A 91 -2.40 11.36 -5.91
CA LEU A 91 -1.10 11.54 -6.58
C LEU A 91 -1.10 12.69 -7.59
N TYR A 92 -2.20 12.88 -8.32
CA TYR A 92 -2.30 14.00 -9.24
C TYR A 92 -2.26 15.35 -8.49
N VAL A 93 -2.92 15.44 -7.34
CA VAL A 93 -2.92 16.64 -6.49
C VAL A 93 -1.52 16.90 -5.95
N TYR A 94 -0.87 15.88 -5.41
CA TYR A 94 0.50 15.97 -4.90
C TYR A 94 1.50 16.39 -5.98
N GLN A 95 1.34 15.88 -7.20
CA GLN A 95 2.16 16.29 -8.35
C GLN A 95 1.97 17.79 -8.67
N GLN A 96 0.72 18.28 -8.71
CA GLN A 96 0.43 19.69 -8.98
C GLN A 96 0.97 20.63 -7.89
N LEU A 97 1.05 20.15 -6.66
CA LEU A 97 1.60 20.87 -5.51
C LEU A 97 3.13 20.75 -5.42
N GLY A 98 3.79 20.00 -6.33
CA GLY A 98 5.23 19.79 -6.30
C GLY A 98 5.69 18.96 -5.10
N MET A 99 4.83 18.09 -4.60
CA MET A 99 5.08 17.31 -3.37
C MET A 99 5.68 15.92 -3.63
N LEU A 100 5.76 15.47 -4.87
CA LEU A 100 6.33 14.16 -5.18
C LEU A 100 7.86 14.19 -5.10
N VAL A 101 8.44 13.13 -4.54
CA VAL A 101 9.88 12.95 -4.37
C VAL A 101 10.45 12.10 -5.50
N GLU A 102 11.64 12.47 -5.99
CA GLU A 102 12.35 11.68 -6.99
C GLU A 102 12.95 10.39 -6.39
N ASP A 103 13.05 9.36 -7.22
CA ASP A 103 13.67 8.09 -6.83
C ASP A 103 15.17 8.27 -6.54
N GLU A 104 15.62 7.65 -5.46
CA GLU A 104 17.04 7.64 -5.07
C GLU A 104 17.79 6.52 -5.80
N VAL A 105 17.17 5.36 -5.91
CA VAL A 105 17.78 4.13 -6.46
C VAL A 105 16.77 3.31 -7.27
N GLY A 106 17.29 2.39 -8.07
CA GLY A 106 16.49 1.43 -8.82
C GLY A 106 15.80 2.04 -10.05
N SER A 107 14.71 1.42 -10.47
CA SER A 107 13.90 1.91 -11.57
C SER A 107 13.07 3.13 -11.14
N ARG A 108 12.67 3.94 -12.13
CA ARG A 108 11.77 5.06 -11.88
C ARG A 108 10.39 4.55 -11.43
N THR A 109 9.85 5.15 -10.38
CA THR A 109 8.52 4.82 -9.87
C THR A 109 7.41 5.27 -10.83
N ILE A 110 6.52 4.36 -11.17
CA ILE A 110 5.29 4.62 -11.92
C ILE A 110 4.23 5.08 -10.93
N HIS A 111 3.71 6.29 -11.11
CA HIS A 111 2.67 6.86 -10.25
C HIS A 111 1.30 6.71 -10.92
N LEU A 112 0.34 6.11 -10.20
CA LEU A 112 -1.03 5.90 -10.66
C LEU A 112 -2.02 6.57 -9.70
N ALA A 113 -2.72 7.61 -10.16
CA ALA A 113 -3.73 8.33 -9.39
C ALA A 113 -5.05 7.53 -9.37
N LEU A 114 -5.14 6.50 -8.52
CA LEU A 114 -6.25 5.54 -8.45
C LEU A 114 -6.51 5.13 -7.00
N GLY A 115 -7.75 4.72 -6.70
CA GLY A 115 -8.08 3.99 -5.47
C GLY A 115 -7.57 2.55 -5.52
N ALA A 116 -7.52 1.90 -4.36
CA ALA A 116 -6.98 0.54 -4.21
C ALA A 116 -8.02 -0.56 -4.50
N GLU A 117 -9.28 -0.20 -4.71
CA GLU A 117 -10.40 -1.15 -4.81
C GLU A 117 -10.64 -1.72 -6.21
N ASP A 118 -10.01 -1.14 -7.25
CA ASP A 118 -10.12 -1.60 -8.65
C ASP A 118 -8.84 -1.21 -9.41
N LEU A 119 -7.87 -2.10 -9.43
CA LEU A 119 -6.54 -1.84 -9.96
C LEU A 119 -6.38 -2.33 -11.40
N PRO A 120 -5.92 -1.51 -12.35
CA PRO A 120 -5.65 -1.91 -13.73
C PRO A 120 -4.32 -2.67 -13.84
N LEU A 121 -4.04 -3.55 -12.90
CA LEU A 121 -2.84 -4.37 -12.84
C LEU A 121 -3.22 -5.84 -13.09
N LEU A 122 -2.30 -6.61 -13.66
CA LEU A 122 -2.49 -8.02 -13.92
C LEU A 122 -2.48 -8.84 -12.62
N ASP A 123 -3.19 -9.96 -12.63
CA ASP A 123 -3.15 -10.94 -11.54
C ASP A 123 -1.72 -11.46 -11.36
N GLY A 124 -1.24 -11.50 -10.11
CA GLY A 124 0.05 -12.07 -9.77
C GLY A 124 1.26 -11.28 -10.26
N CYS A 125 1.11 -10.00 -10.62
CA CYS A 125 2.20 -9.19 -11.17
C CYS A 125 3.15 -8.61 -10.11
N ALA A 126 2.77 -8.58 -8.84
CA ALA A 126 3.55 -7.96 -7.76
C ALA A 126 4.24 -9.01 -6.89
N ASP A 127 5.54 -8.89 -6.68
CA ASP A 127 6.29 -9.71 -5.71
C ASP A 127 6.13 -9.20 -4.28
N LEU A 128 5.95 -7.90 -4.12
CA LEU A 128 5.74 -7.22 -2.84
C LEU A 128 4.64 -6.18 -3.00
N VAL A 129 3.66 -6.24 -2.12
CA VAL A 129 2.64 -5.20 -1.95
C VAL A 129 2.82 -4.57 -0.59
N ILE A 130 2.90 -3.25 -0.56
CA ILE A 130 3.02 -2.43 0.66
C ILE A 130 1.75 -1.60 0.80
N CYS A 131 1.12 -1.64 1.97
CA CYS A 131 0.03 -0.77 2.35
C CYS A 131 0.34 -0.21 3.74
N ARG A 132 0.89 1.01 3.78
CA ARG A 132 1.39 1.60 5.02
C ARG A 132 0.55 2.80 5.43
N ASN A 133 -0.09 2.66 6.60
CA ASN A 133 -0.97 3.68 7.17
C ASN A 133 -1.98 4.23 6.14
N ALA A 134 -2.67 3.33 5.48
CA ALA A 134 -3.58 3.68 4.39
C ALA A 134 -4.84 2.81 4.35
N LEU A 135 -4.81 1.61 4.95
CA LEU A 135 -5.95 0.68 4.86
C LEU A 135 -7.19 1.24 5.57
N ASP A 136 -7.02 1.99 6.65
CA ASP A 136 -8.06 2.66 7.43
C ASP A 136 -8.65 3.89 6.72
N HIS A 137 -7.90 4.48 5.77
CA HIS A 137 -8.35 5.58 4.91
C HIS A 137 -9.20 5.10 3.72
N MET A 138 -9.12 3.80 3.36
CA MET A 138 -9.79 3.27 2.19
C MET A 138 -11.31 3.18 2.39
N PRO A 139 -12.12 3.59 1.39
CA PRO A 139 -13.58 3.47 1.45
C PRO A 139 -14.06 2.03 1.67
N ASN A 140 -13.35 1.05 1.12
CA ASN A 140 -13.66 -0.37 1.29
C ASN A 140 -12.38 -1.20 1.49
N PRO A 141 -11.87 -1.33 2.72
CA PRO A 141 -10.66 -2.11 3.00
C PRO A 141 -10.72 -3.57 2.52
N ARG A 142 -11.90 -4.17 2.52
CA ARG A 142 -12.09 -5.56 2.06
C ARG A 142 -11.86 -5.69 0.56
N LEU A 143 -12.38 -4.76 -0.26
CA LEU A 143 -12.11 -4.74 -1.70
C LEU A 143 -10.65 -4.43 -2.00
N ALA A 144 -10.06 -3.48 -1.27
CA ALA A 144 -8.65 -3.18 -1.40
C ALA A 144 -7.76 -4.40 -1.10
N LEU A 145 -8.02 -5.13 -0.02
CA LEU A 145 -7.31 -6.38 0.29
C LEU A 145 -7.58 -7.48 -0.75
N GLN A 146 -8.76 -7.50 -1.36
CA GLN A 146 -9.05 -8.41 -2.48
C GLN A 146 -8.16 -8.10 -3.69
N GLU A 147 -8.00 -6.83 -4.03
CA GLU A 147 -7.12 -6.41 -5.12
C GLU A 147 -5.65 -6.64 -4.79
N MET A 148 -5.20 -6.33 -3.55
CA MET A 148 -3.85 -6.67 -3.09
C MET A 148 -3.58 -8.17 -3.25
N TRP A 149 -4.53 -9.01 -2.86
CA TRP A 149 -4.43 -10.45 -3.03
C TRP A 149 -4.37 -10.85 -4.52
N ARG A 150 -5.19 -10.23 -5.36
CA ARG A 150 -5.25 -10.54 -6.79
C ARG A 150 -3.92 -10.24 -7.49
N ILE A 151 -3.38 -9.04 -7.27
CA ILE A 151 -2.14 -8.60 -7.91
C ILE A 151 -0.89 -9.26 -7.34
N LEU A 152 -0.95 -9.77 -6.11
CA LEU A 152 0.20 -10.40 -5.46
C LEU A 152 0.53 -11.73 -6.15
N HIS A 153 1.85 -11.94 -6.46
CA HIS A 153 2.36 -13.23 -6.93
C HIS A 153 2.09 -14.34 -5.91
N PRO A 154 1.89 -15.61 -6.30
CA PRO A 154 1.70 -16.71 -5.35
C PRO A 154 2.76 -16.81 -4.27
N ASP A 155 4.03 -16.51 -4.62
CA ASP A 155 5.17 -16.51 -3.68
C ASP A 155 5.49 -15.10 -3.16
N GLY A 156 4.60 -14.13 -3.40
CA GLY A 156 4.78 -12.74 -3.01
C GLY A 156 4.43 -12.50 -1.55
N ALA A 157 4.79 -11.33 -1.06
CA ALA A 157 4.52 -10.89 0.30
C ALA A 157 3.69 -9.61 0.33
N LEU A 158 2.77 -9.54 1.28
CA LEU A 158 2.05 -8.33 1.65
C LEU A 158 2.63 -7.78 2.95
N PHE A 159 2.99 -6.50 2.96
CA PHE A 159 3.28 -5.74 4.18
C PHE A 159 2.16 -4.73 4.42
N VAL A 160 1.54 -4.79 5.58
CA VAL A 160 0.53 -3.82 6.01
C VAL A 160 0.97 -3.18 7.31
N SER A 161 0.87 -1.87 7.40
CA SER A 161 0.85 -1.21 8.70
C SER A 161 -0.40 -0.33 8.81
N VAL A 162 -1.01 -0.32 9.98
CA VAL A 162 -2.23 0.43 10.24
C VAL A 162 -2.31 0.83 11.70
N ASP A 163 -2.89 1.97 11.96
CA ASP A 163 -3.13 2.44 13.32
C ASP A 163 -4.37 1.76 13.92
N ILE A 164 -4.30 1.44 15.20
CA ILE A 164 -5.30 0.65 15.92
C ILE A 164 -6.03 1.52 16.94
N GLY A 165 -7.34 1.31 17.05
CA GLY A 165 -8.18 1.96 18.04
C GLY A 165 -8.51 3.41 17.72
N GLY A 166 -8.99 4.15 18.71
CA GLY A 166 -9.43 5.53 18.54
C GLY A 166 -10.88 5.64 18.06
N ALA A 167 -11.25 6.81 17.58
CA ALA A 167 -12.54 7.10 16.97
C ALA A 167 -12.39 7.29 15.45
N PRO A 168 -13.41 7.00 14.64
CA PRO A 168 -13.34 7.26 13.22
C PRO A 168 -13.28 8.76 12.95
N THR A 169 -12.54 9.13 11.91
CA THR A 169 -12.45 10.50 11.40
C THR A 169 -12.92 10.52 9.93
N PRO A 170 -13.14 11.67 9.30
CA PRO A 170 -13.52 11.72 7.89
C PRO A 170 -12.48 11.08 6.96
N ASP A 171 -11.20 11.26 7.26
CA ASP A 171 -10.06 10.72 6.52
C ASP A 171 -9.70 9.28 6.91
N GLU A 172 -9.98 8.87 8.15
CA GLU A 172 -9.80 7.50 8.67
C GLU A 172 -11.14 6.88 9.07
N PRO A 173 -12.04 6.55 8.12
CA PRO A 173 -13.40 6.10 8.44
C PRO A 173 -13.45 4.69 9.05
N THR A 174 -12.41 3.88 8.84
CA THR A 174 -12.34 2.52 9.38
C THR A 174 -11.46 2.47 10.61
N VAL A 175 -12.03 2.02 11.72
CA VAL A 175 -11.28 1.79 12.97
C VAL A 175 -11.03 0.30 13.13
N PHE A 176 -9.76 -0.08 13.18
CA PHE A 176 -9.35 -1.46 13.42
C PHE A 176 -9.04 -1.72 14.88
N SER A 177 -9.35 -2.94 15.34
CA SER A 177 -8.66 -3.62 16.42
C SER A 177 -7.65 -4.60 15.81
N VAL A 178 -6.70 -5.09 16.59
CA VAL A 178 -5.78 -6.15 16.14
C VAL A 178 -6.57 -7.37 15.66
N GLU A 179 -7.63 -7.74 16.39
CA GLU A 179 -8.49 -8.88 16.05
C GLU A 179 -9.22 -8.66 14.73
N SER A 180 -9.93 -7.51 14.55
CA SER A 180 -10.68 -7.22 13.33
C SER A 180 -9.78 -7.11 12.09
N LEU A 181 -8.56 -6.56 12.24
CA LEU A 181 -7.57 -6.52 11.17
C LEU A 181 -7.12 -7.93 10.79
N CYS A 182 -6.77 -8.75 11.79
CA CYS A 182 -6.34 -10.13 11.55
C CYS A 182 -7.44 -10.97 10.90
N ASP A 183 -8.69 -10.83 11.33
CA ASP A 183 -9.81 -11.57 10.74
C ASP A 183 -10.03 -11.17 9.28
N LEU A 184 -9.96 -9.87 8.98
CA LEU A 184 -10.08 -9.37 7.63
C LEU A 184 -8.93 -9.88 6.72
N LEU A 185 -7.70 -9.89 7.22
CA LEU A 185 -6.54 -10.41 6.48
C LEU A 185 -6.66 -11.91 6.24
N ARG A 186 -7.05 -12.71 7.25
CA ARG A 186 -7.16 -14.17 7.17
C ARG A 186 -8.18 -14.67 6.14
N GLU A 187 -9.08 -13.84 5.67
CA GLU A 187 -10.00 -14.22 4.58
C GLU A 187 -9.25 -14.61 3.29
N ARG A 188 -8.02 -14.08 3.10
CA ARG A 188 -7.27 -14.21 1.85
C ARG A 188 -5.78 -14.45 2.03
N PHE A 189 -5.25 -14.20 3.22
CA PHE A 189 -3.82 -14.24 3.49
C PHE A 189 -3.51 -15.13 4.68
N GLU A 190 -2.35 -15.75 4.65
CA GLU A 190 -1.72 -16.34 5.79
C GLU A 190 -0.86 -15.27 6.49
N VAL A 191 -1.26 -14.88 7.69
CA VAL A 191 -0.50 -13.91 8.51
C VAL A 191 0.70 -14.62 9.11
N VAL A 192 1.90 -14.21 8.72
CA VAL A 192 3.16 -14.82 9.16
C VAL A 192 3.76 -14.07 10.35
N THR A 193 3.72 -12.74 10.30
CA THR A 193 4.27 -11.89 11.35
C THR A 193 3.25 -10.83 11.73
N LEU A 194 3.07 -10.65 13.02
CA LEU A 194 2.31 -9.54 13.60
C LEU A 194 3.19 -8.90 14.66
N ALA A 195 3.53 -7.63 14.47
CA ALA A 195 4.19 -6.79 15.46
C ALA A 195 3.27 -5.66 15.87
N ASP A 196 2.92 -5.60 17.12
CA ASP A 196 2.12 -4.57 17.76
C ASP A 196 2.99 -3.64 18.64
N ASN A 197 2.35 -2.65 19.26
CA ASN A 197 3.02 -1.69 20.16
C ASN A 197 4.00 -0.72 19.50
N HIS A 198 3.92 -0.50 18.18
CA HIS A 198 4.59 0.63 17.57
C HIS A 198 3.85 1.94 17.89
N PRO A 199 4.56 3.08 18.00
CA PRO A 199 3.91 4.38 18.11
C PRO A 199 2.91 4.58 16.95
N PRO A 200 1.70 5.12 17.21
CA PRO A 200 0.74 5.38 16.14
C PRO A 200 1.24 6.51 15.23
N HIS A 201 0.81 6.47 13.98
CA HIS A 201 1.08 7.54 13.01
C HIS A 201 0.20 8.76 13.28
N SER A 202 -1.06 8.51 13.68
CA SER A 202 -2.08 9.54 13.94
C SER A 202 -2.29 9.76 15.42
N GLY A 203 -2.61 10.99 15.80
CA GLY A 203 -3.04 11.33 17.16
C GLY A 203 -4.37 10.66 17.53
N GLY A 204 -4.50 10.25 18.80
CA GLY A 204 -5.73 9.62 19.31
C GLY A 204 -5.86 8.12 19.03
N ARG A 205 -4.89 7.50 18.33
CA ARG A 205 -4.79 6.06 18.18
C ARG A 205 -4.00 5.44 19.33
N LEU A 206 -4.20 4.14 19.58
CA LEU A 206 -3.56 3.42 20.68
C LEU A 206 -2.15 2.98 20.32
N CYS A 207 -1.99 2.35 19.18
CA CYS A 207 -0.71 1.86 18.64
C CYS A 207 -0.82 1.66 17.14
N SER A 208 0.30 1.41 16.51
CA SER A 208 0.37 0.97 15.11
C SER A 208 0.80 -0.49 15.05
N VAL A 209 0.19 -1.25 14.16
CA VAL A 209 0.46 -2.68 13.97
C VAL A 209 1.15 -2.89 12.61
N ARG A 210 2.13 -3.80 12.58
CA ARG A 210 2.83 -4.26 11.38
C ARG A 210 2.48 -5.70 11.12
N VAL A 211 2.07 -6.01 9.91
CA VAL A 211 1.70 -7.35 9.49
C VAL A 211 2.45 -7.72 8.22
N VAL A 212 3.08 -8.90 8.23
CA VAL A 212 3.52 -9.57 7.02
C VAL A 212 2.61 -10.76 6.79
N ALA A 213 2.12 -10.87 5.57
CA ALA A 213 1.25 -11.97 5.18
C ALA A 213 1.62 -12.48 3.78
N HIS A 214 1.36 -13.76 3.54
CA HIS A 214 1.51 -14.39 2.25
C HIS A 214 0.14 -14.73 1.67
N LYS A 215 0.10 -14.80 0.35
CA LYS A 215 -1.11 -15.18 -0.38
C LYS A 215 -1.49 -16.61 -0.02
N THR A 216 -2.70 -16.81 0.52
CA THR A 216 -3.22 -18.19 0.65
C THR A 216 -3.44 -18.76 -0.75
N PRO A 217 -2.98 -19.99 -1.03
CA PRO A 217 -3.32 -20.64 -2.27
C PRO A 217 -4.86 -20.68 -2.38
N ARG A 218 -5.42 -20.12 -3.44
CA ARG A 218 -6.80 -20.46 -3.77
C ARG A 218 -6.85 -21.99 -3.87
N ALA A 219 -7.78 -22.61 -3.17
CA ALA A 219 -8.23 -23.94 -3.58
C ALA A 219 -8.47 -23.84 -5.09
N SER A 220 -7.62 -24.50 -5.86
CA SER A 220 -7.45 -24.26 -7.29
C SER A 220 -8.76 -24.52 -8.03
N HIS A 221 -9.58 -23.50 -8.17
CA HIS A 221 -10.42 -23.39 -9.35
C HIS A 221 -9.52 -22.85 -10.49
N LEU A 222 -8.38 -23.51 -10.69
CA LEU A 222 -7.64 -23.39 -11.94
C LEU A 222 -8.66 -23.73 -13.01
N LEU A 223 -8.93 -22.75 -13.86
CA LEU A 223 -9.63 -22.99 -15.11
C LEU A 223 -8.87 -24.15 -15.76
N ASP A 224 -9.41 -25.35 -15.60
CA ASP A 224 -8.83 -26.55 -16.14
C ASP A 224 -9.01 -26.46 -17.64
N LYS A 225 -7.91 -26.15 -18.34
CA LYS A 225 -7.91 -25.99 -19.79
C LYS A 225 -8.52 -27.20 -20.49
N GLU A 226 -8.32 -28.42 -19.96
CA GLU A 226 -8.90 -29.64 -20.49
C GLU A 226 -10.41 -29.65 -20.31
N LYS A 227 -10.93 -29.25 -19.14
CA LYS A 227 -12.39 -29.16 -18.93
C LYS A 227 -13.03 -28.07 -19.80
N ILE A 228 -12.36 -26.95 -20.01
CA ILE A 228 -12.85 -25.90 -20.91
C ILE A 228 -12.88 -26.43 -22.35
N LEU A 229 -11.82 -27.09 -22.78
CA LEU A 229 -11.71 -27.67 -24.12
C LEU A 229 -12.77 -28.75 -24.33
N GLN A 230 -12.94 -29.69 -23.39
CA GLN A 230 -14.00 -30.71 -23.41
C GLN A 230 -15.41 -30.11 -23.48
N ALA A 231 -15.67 -29.05 -22.68
CA ALA A 231 -16.96 -28.38 -22.73
C ALA A 231 -17.20 -27.65 -24.06
N TYR A 232 -16.16 -27.10 -24.67
CA TYR A 232 -16.23 -26.47 -25.99
C TYR A 232 -16.45 -27.51 -27.10
N GLU A 233 -15.70 -28.60 -27.11
CA GLU A 233 -15.84 -29.69 -28.07
C GLU A 233 -17.22 -30.37 -27.99
N ALA A 234 -17.80 -30.50 -26.79
CA ALA A 234 -19.15 -30.99 -26.60
C ALA A 234 -20.25 -30.11 -27.24
N ARG A 235 -19.96 -28.81 -27.44
CA ARG A 235 -20.88 -27.87 -28.12
C ARG A 235 -20.76 -27.91 -29.64
N LEU A 236 -19.68 -28.47 -30.17
CA LEU A 236 -19.45 -28.57 -31.60
C LEU A 236 -20.00 -29.85 -32.21
N ARG A 237 -20.48 -30.80 -31.39
CA ARG A 237 -21.18 -32.04 -31.75
C ARG A 237 -22.69 -31.86 -31.70
#